data_b11f14e5ac8233f4e3f9751bcc367b24
#
_entry.id   b11f14e5ac8233f4e3f9751bcc367b24
#
_cell.length_a   1.000
_cell.length_b   1.000
_cell.length_c   1.000
_cell.angle_alpha   90.00
_cell.angle_beta   90.00
_cell.angle_gamma   90.00
#
_symmetry.space_group_name_H-M   'P 1'
#
loop_
_entity.id
_entity.type
_entity.pdbx_description
1 polymer ?
#
loop_
_entity_poly.entity_id
_entity_poly.type
_entity_poly.pdbx_seq_one_letter_code
_entity_poly.pdbx_strand_id
1 'polypeptide(L)'
;MEADFSVSFINVGSADCTLIKCGDKSVLIDGGTNLVTDKITAYLKRSSVTHLDAVIVSHPDSDHIGSLPDIIDKFGADVVYFGKYSNSHKTPEYEKLVNSIKENNIKTAIPDSDKPVEIGNMTFKFYQPEKDFGNTNDNSLVTMLEYDEKRFLFTGDISSKREESMVNSDKELKCNVLKVAHHGSKYSSSEDFLAKASPETAVISVSADDTALPDYYITALLNSVCKNVYRTDSDKTVMITVENGEICTKTHA
;
A
#
# COMPACT_ATOMS: atom_id res chain seq x y z
N MET A 1 8.57 7.86 -23.65
CA MET A 1 8.40 8.82 -22.54
C MET A 1 7.96 8.00 -21.35
N GLU A 2 8.53 8.22 -20.18
CA GLU A 2 7.97 7.66 -18.95
C GLU A 2 6.58 8.28 -18.72
N ALA A 3 5.64 7.50 -18.21
CA ALA A 3 4.32 8.02 -17.87
C ALA A 3 4.47 9.08 -16.76
N ASP A 4 3.69 10.14 -16.84
CA ASP A 4 3.71 11.21 -15.82
C ASP A 4 3.21 10.72 -14.45
N PHE A 5 2.39 9.66 -14.45
CA PHE A 5 1.89 9.01 -13.24
C PHE A 5 2.04 7.49 -13.31
N SER A 6 2.50 6.89 -12.22
CA SER A 6 2.57 5.43 -12.08
C SER A 6 2.42 4.98 -10.63
N VAL A 7 1.80 3.79 -10.45
CA VAL A 7 1.71 3.04 -9.19
C VAL A 7 2.37 1.68 -9.43
N SER A 8 3.46 1.40 -8.74
CA SER A 8 4.25 0.18 -8.90
C SER A 8 4.15 -0.68 -7.65
N PHE A 9 3.44 -1.79 -7.73
CA PHE A 9 3.38 -2.83 -6.71
C PHE A 9 4.62 -3.71 -6.87
N ILE A 10 5.63 -3.44 -6.06
CA ILE A 10 6.96 -4.07 -6.21
C ILE A 10 6.89 -5.51 -5.70
N ASN A 11 7.36 -6.46 -6.50
CA ASN A 11 7.46 -7.84 -6.05
C ASN A 11 8.51 -7.97 -4.93
N VAL A 12 8.06 -8.06 -3.71
CA VAL A 12 8.87 -8.20 -2.49
C VAL A 12 8.54 -9.48 -1.71
N GLY A 13 7.83 -10.42 -2.37
CA GLY A 13 7.32 -11.64 -1.73
C GLY A 13 5.97 -11.41 -1.08
N SER A 14 5.62 -12.20 -0.06
CA SER A 14 4.46 -11.98 0.82
C SER A 14 4.78 -10.83 1.77
N ALA A 15 4.75 -9.62 1.24
CA ALA A 15 5.10 -8.36 1.89
C ALA A 15 4.62 -7.21 1.02
N ASP A 16 4.50 -6.00 1.55
CA ASP A 16 4.01 -4.86 0.80
C ASP A 16 5.06 -3.77 0.59
N CYS A 17 5.19 -3.35 -0.64
CA CYS A 17 5.96 -2.17 -1.02
C CYS A 17 5.40 -1.59 -2.32
N THR A 18 4.85 -0.39 -2.26
CA THR A 18 4.28 0.28 -3.43
C THR A 18 4.92 1.65 -3.63
N LEU A 19 5.53 1.85 -4.80
CA LEU A 19 6.03 3.17 -5.22
C LEU A 19 4.99 3.87 -6.08
N ILE A 20 4.65 5.11 -5.73
CA ILE A 20 3.79 5.99 -6.50
C ILE A 20 4.64 7.16 -6.99
N LYS A 21 4.59 7.44 -8.29
CA LYS A 21 5.26 8.59 -8.91
C LYS A 21 4.27 9.46 -9.67
N CYS A 22 4.43 10.77 -9.55
CA CYS A 22 3.70 11.75 -10.33
C CYS A 22 4.62 12.93 -10.64
N GLY A 23 5.07 13.05 -11.89
CA GLY A 23 6.11 14.00 -12.26
C GLY A 23 7.39 13.79 -11.44
N ASP A 24 7.79 14.82 -10.68
CA ASP A 24 8.94 14.81 -9.78
C ASP A 24 8.61 14.25 -8.39
N LYS A 25 7.34 14.00 -8.07
CA LYS A 25 6.88 13.49 -6.78
C LYS A 25 7.00 12.00 -6.65
N SER A 26 7.41 11.55 -5.48
CA SER A 26 7.60 10.13 -5.13
C SER A 26 7.04 9.83 -3.75
N VAL A 27 6.09 8.90 -3.67
CA VAL A 27 5.49 8.44 -2.41
C VAL A 27 5.70 6.93 -2.31
N LEU A 28 6.10 6.46 -1.13
CA LEU A 28 6.25 5.04 -0.84
C LEU A 28 5.18 4.61 0.16
N ILE A 29 4.39 3.59 -0.18
CA ILE A 29 3.50 2.93 0.77
C ILE A 29 4.14 1.60 1.15
N ASP A 30 4.45 1.45 2.42
CA ASP A 30 5.16 0.32 3.01
C ASP A 30 6.54 0.04 2.39
N GLY A 31 7.31 -0.86 2.96
CA GLY A 31 8.70 -1.11 2.58
C GLY A 31 9.13 -2.58 2.67
N GLY A 32 8.17 -3.52 2.69
CA GLY A 32 8.52 -4.94 2.72
C GLY A 32 9.32 -5.38 3.94
N THR A 33 9.86 -6.59 3.89
CA THR A 33 10.77 -7.10 4.93
C THR A 33 12.16 -6.52 4.79
N ASN A 34 12.98 -6.58 5.84
CA ASN A 34 14.39 -6.16 5.80
C ASN A 34 15.25 -7.02 4.87
N LEU A 35 14.80 -8.21 4.46
CA LEU A 35 15.50 -9.09 3.54
C LEU A 35 15.46 -8.60 2.08
N VAL A 36 14.57 -7.69 1.75
CA VAL A 36 14.37 -7.17 0.39
C VAL A 36 14.82 -5.73 0.19
N THR A 37 15.51 -5.15 1.18
CA THR A 37 16.02 -3.76 1.16
C THR A 37 16.82 -3.43 -0.10
N ASP A 38 17.74 -4.29 -0.51
CA ASP A 38 18.55 -4.06 -1.72
C ASP A 38 17.71 -4.09 -3.00
N LYS A 39 16.72 -4.98 -3.07
CA LYS A 39 15.80 -5.07 -4.20
C LYS A 39 14.95 -3.80 -4.33
N ILE A 40 14.37 -3.33 -3.22
CA ILE A 40 13.58 -2.10 -3.20
C ILE A 40 14.47 -0.90 -3.55
N THR A 41 15.62 -0.78 -2.91
CA THR A 41 16.59 0.28 -3.20
C THR A 41 16.99 0.33 -4.68
N ALA A 42 17.26 -0.83 -5.28
CA ALA A 42 17.58 -0.91 -6.70
C ALA A 42 16.41 -0.48 -7.58
N TYR A 43 15.16 -0.85 -7.19
CA TYR A 43 13.96 -0.44 -7.90
C TYR A 43 13.76 1.08 -7.82
N LEU A 44 13.83 1.67 -6.62
CA LEU A 44 13.72 3.12 -6.42
C LEU A 44 14.73 3.89 -7.27
N LYS A 45 16.00 3.46 -7.29
CA LYS A 45 17.04 4.07 -8.12
C LYS A 45 16.75 3.98 -9.62
N ARG A 46 16.30 2.81 -10.11
CA ARG A 46 15.92 2.65 -11.52
C ARG A 46 14.73 3.52 -11.90
N SER A 47 13.83 3.76 -10.95
CA SER A 47 12.68 4.66 -11.10
C SER A 47 13.05 6.14 -10.90
N SER A 48 14.36 6.46 -10.88
CA SER A 48 14.87 7.83 -10.71
C SER A 48 14.40 8.52 -9.42
N VAL A 49 14.12 7.74 -8.36
CA VAL A 49 13.82 8.28 -7.04
C VAL A 49 15.12 8.73 -6.39
N THR A 50 15.19 9.99 -6.02
CA THR A 50 16.33 10.59 -5.27
C THR A 50 15.91 11.01 -3.87
N HIS A 51 14.61 11.22 -3.64
CA HIS A 51 14.00 11.60 -2.38
C HIS A 51 12.55 11.12 -2.35
N LEU A 52 11.97 10.96 -1.16
CA LEU A 52 10.56 10.60 -0.96
C LEU A 52 9.79 11.82 -0.42
N ASP A 53 8.79 12.30 -1.14
CA ASP A 53 7.90 13.36 -0.64
C ASP A 53 7.07 12.87 0.55
N ALA A 54 6.73 11.58 0.57
CA ALA A 54 6.10 10.94 1.72
C ALA A 54 6.39 9.45 1.78
N VAL A 55 6.38 8.91 3.00
CA VAL A 55 6.25 7.49 3.29
C VAL A 55 4.93 7.29 4.03
N ILE A 56 4.14 6.31 3.61
CA ILE A 56 2.89 5.94 4.26
C ILE A 56 3.07 4.55 4.85
N VAL A 57 2.90 4.42 6.15
CA VAL A 57 2.96 3.15 6.87
C VAL A 57 1.54 2.68 7.11
N SER A 58 1.15 1.57 6.47
CA SER A 58 -0.16 0.96 6.71
C SER A 58 -0.27 0.48 8.15
N HIS A 59 0.64 -0.37 8.59
CA HIS A 59 0.76 -0.87 9.95
C HIS A 59 2.21 -1.34 10.25
N PRO A 60 2.56 -1.57 11.54
CA PRO A 60 3.96 -1.74 11.94
C PRO A 60 4.51 -3.18 11.84
N ASP A 61 3.90 -4.07 11.07
CA ASP A 61 4.41 -5.42 10.93
C ASP A 61 5.66 -5.48 10.04
N SER A 62 6.52 -6.47 10.28
CA SER A 62 7.86 -6.54 9.71
C SER A 62 7.88 -6.65 8.19
N ASP A 63 6.86 -7.23 7.59
CA ASP A 63 6.67 -7.37 6.14
C ASP A 63 6.09 -6.10 5.47
N HIS A 64 5.84 -5.06 6.27
CA HIS A 64 5.43 -3.72 5.80
C HIS A 64 6.49 -2.65 6.09
N ILE A 65 7.17 -2.73 7.24
CA ILE A 65 8.12 -1.68 7.63
C ILE A 65 9.59 -2.10 7.65
N GLY A 66 9.88 -3.36 7.38
CA GLY A 66 11.20 -3.95 7.61
C GLY A 66 12.36 -3.24 6.92
N SER A 67 12.19 -2.81 5.67
CA SER A 67 13.22 -2.06 4.93
C SER A 67 13.12 -0.54 5.07
N LEU A 68 12.05 0.00 5.65
CA LEU A 68 11.85 1.45 5.72
C LEU A 68 13.00 2.20 6.42
N PRO A 69 13.61 1.70 7.51
CA PRO A 69 14.75 2.39 8.12
C PRO A 69 15.87 2.65 7.11
N ASP A 70 16.33 1.61 6.43
CA ASP A 70 17.43 1.71 5.45
C ASP A 70 17.07 2.55 4.22
N ILE A 71 15.79 2.50 3.80
CA ILE A 71 15.28 3.31 2.69
C ILE A 71 15.27 4.79 3.10
N ILE A 72 14.80 5.11 4.29
CA ILE A 72 14.76 6.47 4.83
C ILE A 72 16.18 7.02 5.01
N ASP A 73 17.11 6.23 5.55
CA ASP A 73 18.50 6.62 5.71
C ASP A 73 19.17 6.95 4.37
N LYS A 74 18.75 6.29 3.29
CA LYS A 74 19.37 6.42 1.98
C LYS A 74 18.74 7.50 1.09
N PHE A 75 17.42 7.66 1.12
CA PHE A 75 16.70 8.57 0.24
C PHE A 75 16.15 9.80 0.97
N GLY A 76 16.02 9.73 2.30
CA GLY A 76 15.27 10.73 3.06
C GLY A 76 13.77 10.67 2.78
N ALA A 77 13.02 11.43 3.57
CA ALA A 77 11.61 11.67 3.33
C ALA A 77 11.20 13.03 3.92
N ASP A 78 10.21 13.70 3.35
CA ASP A 78 9.67 14.93 3.94
C ASP A 78 8.80 14.62 5.15
N VAL A 79 8.00 13.56 5.07
CA VAL A 79 7.06 13.14 6.10
C VAL A 79 6.81 11.62 6.09
N VAL A 80 6.63 11.06 7.28
CA VAL A 80 6.12 9.69 7.44
C VAL A 80 4.73 9.75 8.07
N TYR A 81 3.74 9.21 7.36
CA TYR A 81 2.37 9.08 7.83
C TYR A 81 2.15 7.74 8.53
N PHE A 82 1.57 7.78 9.72
CA PHE A 82 1.24 6.61 10.53
C PHE A 82 -0.27 6.51 10.79
N GLY A 83 -0.75 5.30 10.96
CA GLY A 83 -2.05 5.03 11.52
C GLY A 83 -2.13 5.44 13.00
N LYS A 84 -3.32 5.80 13.46
CA LYS A 84 -3.59 6.27 14.83
C LYS A 84 -3.08 5.30 15.92
N TYR A 85 -3.08 4.00 15.64
CA TYR A 85 -2.71 2.95 16.59
C TYR A 85 -1.38 2.25 16.25
N SER A 86 -0.59 2.77 15.32
CA SER A 86 0.68 2.16 14.90
C SER A 86 1.70 2.01 16.05
N ASN A 87 1.58 2.79 17.12
CA ASN A 87 2.44 2.71 18.29
C ASN A 87 1.91 1.78 19.41
N SER A 88 0.76 1.15 19.22
CA SER A 88 0.14 0.26 20.22
C SER A 88 0.91 -1.06 20.38
N HIS A 89 1.62 -1.48 19.32
CA HIS A 89 2.43 -2.70 19.30
C HIS A 89 3.86 -2.36 18.85
N LYS A 90 4.75 -2.19 19.84
CA LYS A 90 6.16 -1.85 19.58
C LYS A 90 6.95 -3.10 19.27
N THR A 91 7.21 -3.30 17.98
CA THR A 91 8.14 -4.33 17.51
C THR A 91 9.57 -3.77 17.41
N PRO A 92 10.62 -4.61 17.38
CA PRO A 92 11.99 -4.15 17.12
C PRO A 92 12.12 -3.37 15.81
N GLU A 93 11.37 -3.76 14.77
CA GLU A 93 11.33 -3.10 13.47
C GLU A 93 10.72 -1.70 13.58
N TYR A 94 9.62 -1.55 14.34
CA TYR A 94 9.01 -0.26 14.60
C TYR A 94 9.96 0.68 15.37
N GLU A 95 10.67 0.17 16.37
CA GLU A 95 11.65 0.98 17.11
C GLU A 95 12.81 1.43 16.22
N LYS A 96 13.31 0.56 15.33
CA LYS A 96 14.33 0.93 14.33
C LYS A 96 13.82 2.03 13.40
N LEU A 97 12.60 1.89 12.87
CA LEU A 97 11.98 2.89 12.01
C LEU A 97 11.87 4.26 12.71
N VAL A 98 11.37 4.26 13.95
CA VAL A 98 11.24 5.51 14.74
C VAL A 98 12.61 6.15 15.01
N ASN A 99 13.66 5.35 15.24
CA ASN A 99 15.00 5.86 15.43
C ASN A 99 15.58 6.47 14.14
N SER A 100 15.46 5.78 13.01
CA SER A 100 15.87 6.31 11.69
C SER A 100 15.16 7.64 11.37
N ILE A 101 13.84 7.70 11.60
CA ILE A 101 13.05 8.93 11.42
C ILE A 101 13.61 10.09 12.26
N LYS A 102 13.95 9.84 13.52
CA LYS A 102 14.52 10.85 14.43
C LYS A 102 15.91 11.27 14.00
N GLU A 103 16.79 10.34 13.66
CA GLU A 103 18.17 10.59 13.26
C GLU A 103 18.22 11.43 11.97
N ASN A 104 17.29 11.22 11.06
CA ASN A 104 17.16 11.98 9.81
C ASN A 104 16.28 13.24 9.93
N ASN A 105 15.80 13.58 11.14
CA ASN A 105 14.94 14.75 11.38
C ASN A 105 13.67 14.80 10.51
N ILE A 106 13.09 13.64 10.19
CA ILE A 106 11.90 13.53 9.33
C ILE A 106 10.64 13.82 10.15
N LYS A 107 9.71 14.55 9.55
CA LYS A 107 8.41 14.82 10.16
C LYS A 107 7.57 13.55 10.23
N THR A 108 6.78 13.41 11.29
CA THR A 108 5.76 12.37 11.39
C THR A 108 4.38 13.00 11.52
N ALA A 109 3.37 12.33 10.96
CA ALA A 109 1.99 12.78 11.08
C ALA A 109 1.03 11.59 11.20
N ILE A 110 -0.05 11.80 11.96
CA ILE A 110 -1.25 10.96 11.92
C ILE A 110 -2.27 11.73 11.09
N PRO A 111 -2.54 11.32 9.85
CA PRO A 111 -3.41 12.08 8.97
C PRO A 111 -4.85 12.04 9.45
N ASP A 112 -5.53 13.16 9.29
CA ASP A 112 -6.96 13.31 9.58
C ASP A 112 -7.78 12.63 8.48
N SER A 113 -8.76 11.80 8.86
CA SER A 113 -9.62 11.11 7.89
C SER A 113 -10.54 12.06 7.09
N ASP A 114 -10.78 13.25 7.62
CA ASP A 114 -11.68 14.23 6.99
C ASP A 114 -10.92 15.26 6.13
N LYS A 115 -9.58 15.18 6.13
CA LYS A 115 -8.73 16.14 5.39
C LYS A 115 -7.82 15.40 4.42
N PRO A 116 -8.06 15.53 3.12
CA PRO A 116 -7.14 14.99 2.13
C PRO A 116 -5.78 15.68 2.19
N VAL A 117 -4.75 14.95 1.75
CA VAL A 117 -3.39 15.47 1.59
C VAL A 117 -3.05 15.50 0.12
N GLU A 118 -2.62 16.65 -0.35
CA GLU A 118 -2.19 16.84 -1.75
C GLU A 118 -0.67 16.71 -1.86
N ILE A 119 -0.19 15.89 -2.80
CA ILE A 119 1.22 15.74 -3.16
C ILE A 119 1.32 15.83 -4.69
N GLY A 120 1.78 16.96 -5.22
CA GLY A 120 1.67 17.23 -6.66
C GLY A 120 0.21 17.21 -7.10
N ASN A 121 -0.10 16.46 -8.14
CA ASN A 121 -1.46 16.30 -8.66
C ASN A 121 -2.20 15.08 -8.05
N MET A 122 -1.66 14.50 -7.00
CA MET A 122 -2.24 13.34 -6.30
C MET A 122 -2.97 13.78 -5.05
N THR A 123 -4.17 13.24 -4.83
CA THR A 123 -4.95 13.45 -3.61
C THR A 123 -4.98 12.16 -2.79
N PHE A 124 -4.51 12.22 -1.56
CA PHE A 124 -4.53 11.11 -0.61
C PHE A 124 -5.60 11.32 0.44
N LYS A 125 -6.53 10.38 0.57
CA LYS A 125 -7.51 10.29 1.66
C LYS A 125 -7.14 9.12 2.54
N PHE A 126 -7.19 9.34 3.84
CA PHE A 126 -6.78 8.34 4.82
C PHE A 126 -7.97 7.89 5.65
N TYR A 127 -8.15 6.59 5.77
CA TYR A 127 -9.23 6.01 6.58
C TYR A 127 -8.63 5.38 7.85
N GLN A 128 -8.55 6.20 8.89
CA GLN A 128 -8.12 5.76 10.21
C GLN A 128 -9.08 4.73 10.79
N PRO A 129 -8.60 3.76 11.58
CA PRO A 129 -9.48 2.89 12.35
C PRO A 129 -10.27 3.74 13.36
N GLU A 130 -11.59 3.51 13.41
CA GLU A 130 -12.52 4.24 14.30
C GLU A 130 -12.30 3.92 15.79
N LYS A 131 -11.69 2.76 16.06
CA LYS A 131 -11.30 2.27 17.39
C LYS A 131 -10.04 1.42 17.28
N ASP A 132 -9.42 1.11 18.41
CA ASP A 132 -8.39 0.08 18.46
C ASP A 132 -9.05 -1.30 18.32
N PHE A 133 -8.66 -2.04 17.27
CA PHE A 133 -9.14 -3.40 16.99
C PHE A 133 -8.37 -4.47 17.78
N GLY A 134 -7.32 -4.09 18.51
CA GLY A 134 -6.51 -4.97 19.34
C GLY A 134 -5.49 -5.83 18.58
N ASN A 135 -5.26 -5.52 17.32
CA ASN A 135 -4.20 -6.12 16.50
C ASN A 135 -3.69 -5.10 15.46
N THR A 136 -2.48 -5.30 14.96
CA THR A 136 -1.82 -4.39 14.02
C THR A 136 -2.53 -4.33 12.68
N ASN A 137 -2.95 -5.47 12.16
CA ASN A 137 -3.57 -5.63 10.84
C ASN A 137 -4.87 -4.81 10.72
N ASP A 138 -5.83 -5.02 11.63
CA ASP A 138 -7.10 -4.27 11.60
C ASP A 138 -6.93 -2.79 11.96
N ASN A 139 -5.80 -2.42 12.57
CA ASN A 139 -5.41 -1.04 12.82
C ASN A 139 -4.68 -0.39 11.64
N SER A 140 -4.62 -1.04 10.48
CA SER A 140 -4.02 -0.49 9.26
C SER A 140 -4.62 0.88 8.90
N LEU A 141 -3.74 1.80 8.50
CA LEU A 141 -4.10 3.04 7.83
C LEU A 141 -4.47 2.72 6.38
N VAL A 142 -5.75 2.63 6.11
CA VAL A 142 -6.23 2.43 4.74
C VAL A 142 -6.10 3.74 3.97
N THR A 143 -5.55 3.67 2.78
CA THR A 143 -5.24 4.84 1.95
C THR A 143 -5.97 4.77 0.62
N MET A 144 -6.71 5.82 0.28
CA MET A 144 -7.26 6.05 -1.05
C MET A 144 -6.42 7.12 -1.74
N LEU A 145 -5.86 6.79 -2.89
CA LEU A 145 -5.21 7.73 -3.80
C LEU A 145 -6.16 8.05 -4.94
N GLU A 146 -6.32 9.33 -5.22
CA GLU A 146 -7.06 9.82 -6.39
C GLU A 146 -6.09 10.57 -7.33
N TYR A 147 -6.15 10.23 -8.61
CA TYR A 147 -5.42 10.87 -9.69
C TYR A 147 -6.20 10.75 -11.00
N ASP A 148 -6.45 11.87 -11.68
CA ASP A 148 -7.15 11.94 -12.99
C ASP A 148 -8.44 11.08 -13.01
N GLU A 149 -9.31 11.31 -12.01
CA GLU A 149 -10.58 10.58 -11.79
C GLU A 149 -10.41 9.06 -11.51
N LYS A 150 -9.20 8.55 -11.43
CA LYS A 150 -8.91 7.16 -11.05
C LYS A 150 -8.62 7.06 -9.57
N ARG A 151 -9.11 5.99 -8.96
CA ARG A 151 -8.99 5.72 -7.53
C ARG A 151 -8.26 4.41 -7.27
N PHE A 152 -7.27 4.47 -6.40
CA PHE A 152 -6.45 3.35 -5.96
C PHE A 152 -6.64 3.16 -4.46
N LEU A 153 -7.12 2.01 -4.03
CA LEU A 153 -7.37 1.70 -2.63
C LEU A 153 -6.30 0.74 -2.11
N PHE A 154 -5.56 1.18 -1.09
CA PHE A 154 -4.54 0.40 -0.39
C PHE A 154 -5.06 0.07 1.00
N THR A 155 -5.25 -1.21 1.27
CA THR A 155 -5.96 -1.69 2.46
C THR A 155 -5.04 -2.12 3.59
N GLY A 156 -3.73 -2.23 3.35
CA GLY A 156 -2.83 -2.93 4.26
C GLY A 156 -3.35 -4.35 4.49
N ASP A 157 -3.37 -4.79 5.74
CA ASP A 157 -3.70 -6.15 6.11
C ASP A 157 -5.02 -6.30 6.89
N ILE A 158 -5.97 -5.37 6.63
CA ILE A 158 -7.27 -5.41 7.30
C ILE A 158 -7.97 -6.75 7.09
N SER A 159 -8.63 -7.26 8.15
CA SER A 159 -9.49 -8.42 8.07
C SER A 159 -10.94 -8.04 7.72
N SER A 160 -11.76 -9.05 7.45
CA SER A 160 -13.20 -8.88 7.22
C SER A 160 -13.93 -8.13 8.34
N LYS A 161 -13.42 -8.20 9.57
CA LYS A 161 -13.97 -7.42 10.70
C LYS A 161 -13.77 -5.92 10.53
N ARG A 162 -12.61 -5.48 10.02
CA ARG A 162 -12.35 -4.08 9.73
C ARG A 162 -13.06 -3.65 8.46
N GLU A 163 -13.12 -4.52 7.45
CA GLU A 163 -13.88 -4.30 6.21
C GLU A 163 -15.37 -4.07 6.50
N GLU A 164 -16.00 -4.87 7.36
CA GLU A 164 -17.39 -4.70 7.79
C GLU A 164 -17.63 -3.31 8.39
N SER A 165 -16.73 -2.84 9.25
CA SER A 165 -16.80 -1.49 9.81
C SER A 165 -16.74 -0.42 8.72
N MET A 166 -15.86 -0.58 7.72
CA MET A 166 -15.74 0.36 6.62
C MET A 166 -16.95 0.32 5.67
N VAL A 167 -17.50 -0.86 5.41
CA VAL A 167 -18.71 -1.05 4.59
C VAL A 167 -19.90 -0.34 5.24
N ASN A 168 -20.04 -0.41 6.55
CA ASN A 168 -21.12 0.21 7.32
C ASN A 168 -20.91 1.71 7.60
N SER A 169 -19.81 2.29 7.11
CA SER A 169 -19.51 3.71 7.27
C SER A 169 -19.87 4.53 6.01
N ASP A 170 -19.82 5.86 6.13
CA ASP A 170 -20.02 6.80 5.02
C ASP A 170 -18.76 6.95 4.13
N LYS A 171 -17.73 6.13 4.34
CA LYS A 171 -16.48 6.21 3.57
C LYS A 171 -16.72 5.80 2.11
N GLU A 172 -16.17 6.58 1.20
CA GLU A 172 -16.13 6.23 -0.22
C GLU A 172 -15.05 5.15 -0.45
N LEU A 173 -15.49 3.92 -0.74
CA LEU A 173 -14.58 2.79 -0.97
C LEU A 173 -14.44 2.44 -2.45
N LYS A 174 -15.32 2.96 -3.32
CA LYS A 174 -15.29 2.63 -4.74
C LYS A 174 -13.95 3.01 -5.35
N CYS A 175 -13.29 2.05 -5.99
CA CYS A 175 -11.97 2.24 -6.58
C CYS A 175 -11.87 1.57 -7.96
N ASN A 176 -10.89 2.00 -8.76
CA ASN A 176 -10.54 1.33 -10.01
C ASN A 176 -9.51 0.22 -9.76
N VAL A 177 -8.57 0.47 -8.83
CA VAL A 177 -7.51 -0.46 -8.48
C VAL A 177 -7.55 -0.75 -6.99
N LEU A 178 -7.57 -2.00 -6.63
CA LEU A 178 -7.48 -2.49 -5.25
C LEU A 178 -6.15 -3.20 -5.01
N LYS A 179 -5.35 -2.72 -4.06
CA LYS A 179 -4.32 -3.55 -3.41
C LYS A 179 -5.03 -4.46 -2.43
N VAL A 180 -5.05 -5.75 -2.75
CA VAL A 180 -5.77 -6.76 -1.97
C VAL A 180 -5.18 -6.88 -0.57
N ALA A 181 -6.05 -6.91 0.44
CA ALA A 181 -5.65 -6.98 1.83
C ALA A 181 -4.95 -8.29 2.19
N HIS A 182 -3.94 -8.18 3.05
CA HIS A 182 -3.29 -9.29 3.74
C HIS A 182 -2.86 -10.40 2.76
N HIS A 183 -2.23 -10.01 1.66
CA HIS A 183 -1.67 -10.88 0.61
C HIS A 183 -2.67 -11.89 0.03
N GLY A 184 -3.97 -11.57 0.08
CA GLY A 184 -5.04 -12.46 -0.36
C GLY A 184 -5.43 -13.53 0.68
N SER A 185 -5.30 -13.20 1.97
CA SER A 185 -5.72 -14.07 3.09
C SER A 185 -7.22 -14.36 3.06
N LYS A 186 -7.60 -15.58 3.43
CA LYS A 186 -9.01 -16.00 3.59
C LYS A 186 -9.80 -15.21 4.64
N TYR A 187 -9.11 -14.44 5.47
CA TYR A 187 -9.73 -13.61 6.50
C TYR A 187 -10.02 -12.18 6.04
N SER A 188 -9.74 -11.87 4.77
CA SER A 188 -9.87 -10.55 4.17
C SER A 188 -10.63 -10.63 2.85
N SER A 189 -10.92 -9.48 2.23
CA SER A 189 -11.59 -9.37 0.92
C SER A 189 -12.98 -10.00 0.90
N SER A 190 -13.80 -9.64 1.89
CA SER A 190 -15.19 -10.10 1.99
C SER A 190 -16.03 -9.68 0.78
N GLU A 191 -17.07 -10.46 0.46
CA GLU A 191 -17.98 -10.18 -0.67
C GLU A 191 -18.61 -8.78 -0.56
N ASP A 192 -19.07 -8.39 0.62
CA ASP A 192 -19.68 -7.07 0.87
C ASP A 192 -18.68 -5.94 0.66
N PHE A 193 -17.41 -6.12 1.10
CA PHE A 193 -16.35 -5.15 0.87
C PHE A 193 -16.02 -5.03 -0.62
N LEU A 194 -15.85 -6.13 -1.32
CA LEU A 194 -15.58 -6.14 -2.75
C LEU A 194 -16.75 -5.56 -3.57
N ALA A 195 -17.98 -5.83 -3.16
CA ALA A 195 -19.16 -5.24 -3.80
C ALA A 195 -19.19 -3.71 -3.64
N LYS A 196 -18.83 -3.18 -2.46
CA LYS A 196 -18.77 -1.72 -2.21
C LYS A 196 -17.56 -1.07 -2.87
N ALA A 197 -16.39 -1.71 -2.83
CA ALA A 197 -15.17 -1.22 -3.47
C ALA A 197 -15.23 -1.32 -5.01
N SER A 198 -15.91 -2.33 -5.53
CA SER A 198 -16.16 -2.56 -6.97
C SER A 198 -14.92 -2.33 -7.85
N PRO A 199 -13.77 -2.96 -7.55
CA PRO A 199 -12.54 -2.72 -8.30
C PRO A 199 -12.59 -3.33 -9.71
N GLU A 200 -12.03 -2.62 -10.68
CA GLU A 200 -11.80 -3.16 -12.03
C GLU A 200 -10.55 -4.05 -12.06
N THR A 201 -9.55 -3.66 -11.27
CA THR A 201 -8.26 -4.35 -11.19
C THR A 201 -7.90 -4.60 -9.72
N ALA A 202 -7.48 -5.82 -9.42
CA ALA A 202 -6.96 -6.21 -8.11
C ALA A 202 -5.48 -6.62 -8.25
N VAL A 203 -4.66 -6.23 -7.27
CA VAL A 203 -3.24 -6.62 -7.19
C VAL A 203 -2.98 -7.30 -5.85
N ILE A 204 -2.43 -8.51 -5.90
CA ILE A 204 -2.05 -9.31 -4.74
C ILE A 204 -0.51 -9.31 -4.64
N SER A 205 0.04 -8.75 -3.57
CA SER A 205 1.46 -8.90 -3.23
C SER A 205 1.66 -10.23 -2.52
N VAL A 206 2.39 -11.15 -3.12
CA VAL A 206 2.57 -12.51 -2.60
C VAL A 206 3.86 -13.14 -3.13
N SER A 207 4.41 -14.10 -2.39
CA SER A 207 5.57 -14.90 -2.79
C SER A 207 5.15 -16.19 -3.49
N ALA A 208 5.93 -16.61 -4.49
CA ALA A 208 5.77 -17.92 -5.10
C ALA A 208 6.09 -19.09 -4.14
N ASP A 209 6.86 -18.83 -3.09
CA ASP A 209 7.21 -19.81 -2.06
C ASP A 209 6.17 -19.89 -0.94
N ASP A 210 5.17 -18.99 -0.94
CA ASP A 210 4.09 -19.01 0.04
C ASP A 210 3.06 -20.07 -0.36
N THR A 211 2.88 -21.08 0.47
CA THR A 211 1.94 -22.18 0.22
C THR A 211 0.54 -21.94 0.79
N ALA A 212 0.38 -20.91 1.60
CA ALA A 212 -0.88 -20.54 2.25
C ALA A 212 -1.57 -19.35 1.58
N LEU A 213 -0.78 -18.49 0.90
CA LEU A 213 -1.26 -17.25 0.27
C LEU A 213 -0.92 -17.22 -1.24
N PRO A 214 -1.78 -16.62 -2.06
CA PRO A 214 -3.12 -16.19 -1.70
C PRO A 214 -4.06 -17.38 -1.53
N ASP A 215 -5.09 -17.23 -0.71
CA ASP A 215 -6.13 -18.25 -0.55
C ASP A 215 -6.87 -18.49 -1.87
N TYR A 216 -7.18 -19.77 -2.14
CA TYR A 216 -7.83 -20.17 -3.39
C TYR A 216 -9.22 -19.55 -3.56
N TYR A 217 -10.02 -19.52 -2.48
CA TYR A 217 -11.37 -18.93 -2.52
C TYR A 217 -11.30 -17.43 -2.81
N ILE A 218 -10.40 -16.71 -2.14
CA ILE A 218 -10.21 -15.27 -2.36
C ILE A 218 -9.75 -14.98 -3.80
N THR A 219 -8.83 -15.79 -4.32
CA THR A 219 -8.38 -15.66 -5.72
C THR A 219 -9.53 -15.90 -6.69
N ALA A 220 -10.35 -16.92 -6.46
CA ALA A 220 -11.52 -17.22 -7.29
C ALA A 220 -12.57 -16.10 -7.21
N LEU A 221 -12.83 -15.58 -6.00
CA LEU A 221 -13.75 -14.48 -5.77
C LEU A 221 -13.30 -13.21 -6.51
N LEU A 222 -12.02 -12.81 -6.38
CA LEU A 222 -11.46 -11.66 -7.09
C LEU A 222 -11.61 -11.82 -8.62
N ASN A 223 -11.30 -13.00 -9.16
CA ASN A 223 -11.46 -13.28 -10.60
C ASN A 223 -12.93 -13.24 -11.06
N SER A 224 -13.90 -13.41 -10.15
CA SER A 224 -15.33 -13.31 -10.49
C SER A 224 -15.86 -11.88 -10.50
N VAL A 225 -15.22 -10.96 -9.76
CA VAL A 225 -15.70 -9.57 -9.59
C VAL A 225 -14.83 -8.53 -10.29
N CYS A 226 -13.52 -8.81 -10.48
CA CYS A 226 -12.59 -7.91 -11.15
C CYS A 226 -12.37 -8.31 -12.62
N LYS A 227 -12.17 -7.31 -13.46
CA LYS A 227 -11.78 -7.54 -14.87
C LYS A 227 -10.36 -8.10 -14.97
N ASN A 228 -9.46 -7.64 -14.09
CA ASN A 228 -8.07 -8.06 -14.07
C ASN A 228 -7.64 -8.37 -12.63
N VAL A 229 -6.93 -9.48 -12.44
CA VAL A 229 -6.29 -9.85 -11.17
C VAL A 229 -4.82 -10.15 -11.46
N TYR A 230 -3.93 -9.39 -10.82
CA TYR A 230 -2.48 -9.57 -10.92
C TYR A 230 -1.92 -10.08 -9.60
N ARG A 231 -0.88 -10.90 -9.69
CA ARG A 231 -0.16 -11.45 -8.53
C ARG A 231 1.33 -11.23 -8.72
N THR A 232 2.00 -10.65 -7.70
CA THR A 232 3.43 -10.33 -7.83
C THR A 232 4.33 -11.57 -7.94
N ASP A 233 3.90 -12.74 -7.49
CA ASP A 233 4.63 -13.99 -7.67
C ASP A 233 4.70 -14.44 -9.15
N SER A 234 3.60 -14.33 -9.88
CA SER A 234 3.50 -14.71 -11.29
C SER A 234 3.81 -13.56 -12.23
N ASP A 235 3.26 -12.37 -11.96
CA ASP A 235 3.33 -11.20 -12.84
C ASP A 235 4.55 -10.31 -12.57
N LYS A 236 5.34 -10.62 -11.52
CA LYS A 236 6.48 -9.82 -11.06
C LYS A 236 6.02 -8.46 -10.49
N THR A 237 6.82 -7.41 -10.67
CA THR A 237 6.37 -6.06 -10.31
C THR A 237 5.26 -5.62 -11.25
N VAL A 238 4.11 -5.24 -10.70
CA VAL A 238 2.95 -4.76 -11.45
C VAL A 238 2.95 -3.25 -11.40
N MET A 239 3.13 -2.61 -12.56
CA MET A 239 3.08 -1.15 -12.69
C MET A 239 1.80 -0.74 -13.40
N ILE A 240 1.05 0.14 -12.77
CA ILE A 240 -0.19 0.73 -13.32
C ILE A 240 0.06 2.20 -13.61
N THR A 241 -0.27 2.63 -14.82
CA THR A 241 -0.23 4.02 -15.27
C THR A 241 -1.63 4.50 -15.61
N VAL A 242 -1.84 5.81 -15.62
CA VAL A 242 -3.05 6.45 -16.16
C VAL A 242 -2.63 7.23 -17.41
N GLU A 243 -3.11 6.82 -18.56
CA GLU A 243 -2.77 7.40 -19.86
C GLU A 243 -4.06 7.78 -20.60
N ASN A 244 -4.25 9.08 -20.88
CA ASN A 244 -5.49 9.60 -21.49
C ASN A 244 -6.78 9.24 -20.73
N GLY A 245 -6.73 9.22 -19.40
CA GLY A 245 -7.85 8.85 -18.55
C GLY A 245 -8.14 7.34 -18.49
N GLU A 246 -7.27 6.50 -19.04
CA GLU A 246 -7.41 5.03 -19.01
C GLU A 246 -6.31 4.37 -18.17
N ILE A 247 -6.66 3.28 -17.50
CA ILE A 247 -5.71 2.47 -16.74
C ILE A 247 -4.96 1.52 -17.67
N CYS A 248 -3.64 1.63 -17.67
CA CYS A 248 -2.74 0.75 -18.39
C CYS A 248 -1.89 -0.04 -17.40
N THR A 249 -1.70 -1.33 -17.61
CA THR A 249 -0.89 -2.19 -16.74
C THR A 249 0.32 -2.73 -17.51
N LYS A 250 1.48 -2.69 -16.86
CA LYS A 250 2.74 -3.30 -17.35
C LYS A 250 3.31 -4.19 -16.24
N THR A 251 3.80 -5.34 -16.60
CA THR A 251 4.47 -6.26 -15.66
C THR A 251 5.97 -6.31 -16.00
N HIS A 252 6.82 -6.22 -14.98
CA HIS A 252 8.26 -6.11 -15.13
C HIS A 252 8.99 -7.16 -14.30
N ALA A 253 9.98 -7.82 -14.91
CA ALA A 253 10.88 -8.75 -14.23
C ALA A 253 11.85 -8.04 -13.28
#